data_04e0e57d50805671ea327863a1830dda
#
_entry.id   04e0e57d50805671ea327863a1830dda
#
_cell.length_a   1.000
_cell.length_b   1.000
_cell.length_c   1.000
_cell.angle_alpha   90.00
_cell.angle_beta   90.00
_cell.angle_gamma   90.00
#
_symmetry.space_group_name_H-M   'P 1'
#
loop_
_entity.id
_entity.type
_entity.pdbx_description
1 polymer ?
#
loop_
_entity_poly.entity_id
_entity_poly.type
_entity_poly.pdbx_seq_one_letter_code
_entity_poly.pdbx_strand_id
1 'polypeptide(L)'
;MKRLILTRHSKSSWKDLSLTDFNRPLNGRGKLDGPLMADYLKRKIDKIDYLHSSSSVRTFETSKYFINQIQFGKIEYDDSLYHCSSSSILKMIMNIVHTLIKFILNFCPNMER
;
A
#
# COMPACT_ATOMS: atom_id res chain seq x y z
N MET A 1 -16.85 3.90 -14.66
CA MET A 1 -16.85 4.29 -13.25
C MET A 1 -15.43 4.25 -12.70
N LYS A 2 -15.04 5.29 -11.98
CA LYS A 2 -13.73 5.35 -11.35
C LYS A 2 -13.81 4.85 -9.92
N ARG A 3 -12.82 4.07 -9.50
CA ARG A 3 -12.75 3.55 -8.14
C ARG A 3 -11.40 3.89 -7.52
N LEU A 4 -11.43 4.18 -6.23
CA LEU A 4 -10.23 4.38 -5.43
C LEU A 4 -10.23 3.36 -4.31
N ILE A 5 -9.13 2.62 -4.20
CA ILE A 5 -8.91 1.70 -3.09
C ILE A 5 -7.76 2.26 -2.28
N LEU A 6 -8.05 2.70 -1.07
CA LEU A 6 -7.05 3.25 -0.17
C LEU A 6 -6.70 2.18 0.85
N THR A 7 -5.43 1.80 0.89
CA THR A 7 -4.99 0.67 1.70
C THR A 7 -3.88 1.07 2.64
N ARG A 8 -3.95 0.56 3.86
CA ARG A 8 -2.89 0.68 4.84
C ARG A 8 -2.01 -0.58 4.79
N HIS A 9 -0.70 -0.42 4.99
CA HIS A 9 0.20 -1.57 5.04
C HIS A 9 -0.17 -2.51 6.20
N SER A 10 0.25 -3.76 6.09
CA SER A 10 0.12 -4.76 7.17
C SER A 10 0.98 -4.37 8.37
N LYS A 11 0.76 -5.06 9.47
CA LYS A 11 1.42 -4.72 10.74
C LYS A 11 2.93 -4.86 10.64
N SER A 12 3.63 -3.81 11.04
CA SER A 12 5.09 -3.73 10.97
C SER A 12 5.76 -4.13 12.27
N SER A 13 7.05 -4.48 12.18
CA SER A 13 7.84 -4.94 13.31
C SER A 13 8.56 -3.82 14.03
N TRP A 14 8.56 -3.85 15.34
CA TRP A 14 9.39 -3.02 16.20
C TRP A 14 10.51 -3.82 16.85
N LYS A 15 10.75 -5.05 16.37
CA LYS A 15 11.66 -5.98 17.02
C LYS A 15 13.12 -5.53 16.95
N ASP A 16 13.53 -4.95 15.83
CA ASP A 16 14.91 -4.47 15.65
C ASP A 16 14.93 -2.94 15.74
N LEU A 17 15.36 -2.45 16.90
CA LEU A 17 15.40 -1.01 17.18
C LEU A 17 16.55 -0.28 16.46
N SER A 18 17.48 -1.02 15.85
CA SER A 18 18.57 -0.42 15.08
C SER A 18 18.14 0.03 13.70
N LEU A 19 16.99 -0.45 13.21
CA LEU A 19 16.47 -0.07 11.90
C LEU A 19 15.84 1.33 11.93
N THR A 20 16.02 2.06 10.84
CA THR A 20 15.25 3.29 10.63
C THR A 20 13.77 2.91 10.42
N ASP A 21 12.88 3.86 10.67
CA ASP A 21 11.44 3.62 10.45
C ASP A 21 11.16 3.18 9.01
N PHE A 22 11.81 3.80 8.03
CA PHE A 22 11.65 3.45 6.62
C PHE A 22 11.97 1.98 6.34
N ASN A 23 12.96 1.43 7.03
CA ASN A 23 13.45 0.07 6.78
C ASN A 23 12.77 -1.00 7.64
N ARG A 24 11.82 -0.63 8.49
CA ARG A 24 11.12 -1.61 9.33
C ARG A 24 10.27 -2.55 8.47
N PRO A 25 10.46 -3.88 8.60
CA PRO A 25 9.68 -4.86 7.85
C PRO A 25 8.34 -5.15 8.52
N LEU A 26 7.54 -5.97 7.87
CA LEU A 26 6.33 -6.53 8.48
C LEU A 26 6.70 -7.46 9.62
N ASN A 27 5.84 -7.53 10.64
CA ASN A 27 5.98 -8.55 11.69
C ASN A 27 5.25 -9.83 11.30
N GLY A 28 5.27 -10.84 12.18
CA GLY A 28 4.63 -12.12 11.91
C GLY A 28 3.14 -11.98 11.62
N ARG A 29 2.44 -11.13 12.36
CA ARG A 29 1.02 -10.86 12.13
C ARG A 29 0.78 -10.23 10.78
N GLY A 30 1.61 -9.25 10.40
CA GLY A 30 1.50 -8.61 9.09
C GLY A 30 1.70 -9.56 7.94
N LYS A 31 2.62 -10.52 8.09
CA LYS A 31 2.88 -11.54 7.07
C LYS A 31 1.71 -12.53 6.93
N LEU A 32 0.92 -12.73 7.98
CA LEU A 32 -0.28 -13.55 7.93
C LEU A 32 -1.46 -12.77 7.35
N ASP A 33 -1.64 -11.54 7.78
CA ASP A 33 -2.78 -10.73 7.37
C ASP A 33 -2.69 -10.25 5.92
N GLY A 34 -1.47 -10.01 5.42
CA GLY A 34 -1.27 -9.52 4.06
C GLY A 34 -1.93 -10.39 3.01
N PRO A 35 -1.59 -11.68 2.94
CA PRO A 35 -2.20 -12.59 1.98
C PRO A 35 -3.72 -12.71 2.13
N LEU A 36 -4.23 -12.68 3.38
CA LEU A 36 -5.66 -12.77 3.65
C LEU A 36 -6.40 -11.56 3.09
N MET A 37 -5.86 -10.37 3.28
CA MET A 37 -6.47 -9.15 2.75
C MET A 37 -6.40 -9.09 1.23
N ALA A 38 -5.30 -9.57 0.65
CA ALA A 38 -5.17 -9.63 -0.79
C ALA A 38 -6.19 -10.61 -1.40
N ASP A 39 -6.37 -11.76 -0.76
CA ASP A 39 -7.39 -12.73 -1.18
C ASP A 39 -8.79 -12.14 -1.07
N TYR A 40 -9.08 -11.44 0.00
CA TYR A 40 -10.36 -10.77 0.19
C TYR A 40 -10.64 -9.76 -0.94
N LEU A 41 -9.65 -8.94 -1.28
CA LEU A 41 -9.81 -7.95 -2.33
C LEU A 41 -9.96 -8.60 -3.72
N LYS A 42 -9.22 -9.67 -3.97
CA LYS A 42 -9.29 -10.39 -5.23
C LYS A 42 -10.69 -10.92 -5.52
N ARG A 43 -11.41 -11.35 -4.50
CA ARG A 43 -12.79 -11.82 -4.66
C ARG A 43 -13.73 -10.74 -5.13
N LYS A 44 -13.37 -9.48 -4.91
CA LYS A 44 -14.19 -8.32 -5.29
C LYS A 44 -13.72 -7.68 -6.58
N ILE A 45 -12.41 -7.66 -6.81
CA ILE A 45 -11.78 -7.02 -7.97
C ILE A 45 -10.60 -7.87 -8.40
N ASP A 46 -10.61 -8.36 -9.64
CA ASP A 46 -9.53 -9.19 -10.16
C ASP A 46 -8.51 -8.41 -11.00
N LYS A 47 -8.82 -7.16 -11.33
CA LYS A 47 -7.93 -6.30 -12.12
C LYS A 47 -8.00 -4.87 -11.61
N ILE A 48 -6.82 -4.26 -11.41
CA ILE A 48 -6.67 -2.88 -10.99
C ILE A 48 -5.73 -2.19 -11.96
N ASP A 49 -6.11 -1.00 -12.44
CA ASP A 49 -5.32 -0.32 -13.48
C ASP A 49 -4.02 0.26 -12.95
N TYR A 50 -4.01 0.74 -11.72
CA TYR A 50 -2.86 1.47 -11.20
C TYR A 50 -2.67 1.21 -9.71
N LEU A 51 -1.45 0.77 -9.34
CA LEU A 51 -1.01 0.69 -7.95
C LEU A 51 0.03 1.78 -7.69
N HIS A 52 -0.24 2.63 -6.72
CA HIS A 52 0.67 3.67 -6.30
C HIS A 52 1.00 3.45 -4.82
N SER A 53 2.24 3.12 -4.52
CA SER A 53 2.65 2.71 -3.17
C SER A 53 3.80 3.56 -2.66
N SER A 54 3.79 3.79 -1.34
CA SER A 54 5.00 4.24 -0.66
C SER A 54 6.10 3.21 -0.83
N SER A 55 7.34 3.67 -0.85
CA SER A 55 8.51 2.82 -1.05
C SER A 55 9.10 2.27 0.25
N SER A 56 8.51 2.57 1.42
CA SER A 56 9.00 1.99 2.68
C SER A 56 8.95 0.46 2.62
N VAL A 57 9.79 -0.20 3.40
CA VAL A 57 9.89 -1.66 3.36
C VAL A 57 8.54 -2.31 3.66
N ARG A 58 7.83 -1.84 4.70
CA ARG A 58 6.55 -2.43 5.08
C ARG A 58 5.48 -2.27 4.02
N THR A 59 5.43 -1.14 3.31
CA THR A 59 4.47 -0.96 2.21
C THR A 59 4.86 -1.78 0.99
N PHE A 60 6.15 -1.86 0.70
CA PHE A 60 6.65 -2.68 -0.40
C PHE A 60 6.30 -4.15 -0.18
N GLU A 61 6.57 -4.68 1.02
CA GLU A 61 6.24 -6.06 1.35
C GLU A 61 4.73 -6.33 1.27
N THR A 62 3.92 -5.39 1.78
CA THR A 62 2.46 -5.51 1.70
C THR A 62 2.00 -5.55 0.25
N SER A 63 2.55 -4.69 -0.60
CA SER A 63 2.17 -4.63 -2.02
C SER A 63 2.39 -5.95 -2.73
N LYS A 64 3.41 -6.70 -2.36
CA LYS A 64 3.71 -7.99 -3.00
C LYS A 64 2.59 -9.01 -2.83
N TYR A 65 1.91 -9.01 -1.69
CA TYR A 65 0.78 -9.90 -1.48
C TYR A 65 -0.36 -9.59 -2.46
N PHE A 66 -0.61 -8.31 -2.72
CA PHE A 66 -1.65 -7.91 -3.67
C PHE A 66 -1.23 -8.18 -5.11
N ILE A 67 0.03 -7.89 -5.47
CA ILE A 67 0.55 -8.12 -6.82
C ILE A 67 0.53 -9.60 -7.17
N ASN A 68 0.75 -10.48 -6.20
CA ASN A 68 0.75 -11.92 -6.45
C ASN A 68 -0.64 -12.48 -6.75
N GLN A 69 -1.70 -11.79 -6.37
CA GLN A 69 -3.06 -12.30 -6.51
C GLN A 69 -3.92 -11.51 -7.48
N ILE A 70 -3.65 -10.23 -7.67
CA ILE A 70 -4.47 -9.35 -8.49
C ILE A 70 -3.63 -8.83 -9.65
N GLN A 71 -4.24 -8.72 -10.82
CA GLN A 71 -3.58 -8.17 -11.99
C GLN A 71 -3.57 -6.64 -11.91
N PHE A 72 -2.38 -6.04 -11.99
CA PHE A 72 -2.21 -4.59 -12.01
C PHE A 72 -1.71 -4.14 -13.38
N GLY A 73 -2.24 -3.01 -13.87
CA GLY A 73 -1.79 -2.42 -15.12
C GLY A 73 -0.45 -1.71 -14.95
N LYS A 74 -0.38 -0.76 -14.03
CA LYS A 74 0.85 -0.02 -13.72
C LYS A 74 1.13 -0.07 -12.23
N ILE A 75 2.39 -0.29 -11.87
CA ILE A 75 2.84 -0.34 -10.48
C ILE A 75 3.92 0.71 -10.30
N GLU A 76 3.75 1.58 -9.31
CA GLU A 76 4.68 2.66 -9.03
C GLU A 76 4.94 2.79 -7.54
N TYR A 77 6.22 2.83 -7.16
CA TYR A 77 6.66 3.09 -5.79
C TYR A 77 7.19 4.51 -5.73
N ASP A 78 6.70 5.29 -4.78
CA ASP A 78 6.96 6.72 -4.70
C ASP A 78 7.39 7.10 -3.29
N ASP A 79 8.62 7.62 -3.17
CA ASP A 79 9.17 8.04 -1.89
C ASP A 79 8.38 9.20 -1.28
N SER A 80 7.72 10.01 -2.10
CA SER A 80 6.94 11.14 -1.61
C SER A 80 5.69 10.70 -0.85
N LEU A 81 5.27 9.46 -0.99
CA LEU A 81 4.15 8.91 -0.22
C LEU A 81 4.55 8.50 1.19
N TYR A 82 5.84 8.34 1.45
CA TYR A 82 6.31 7.99 2.79
C TYR A 82 6.10 9.18 3.73
N HIS A 83 5.36 8.97 4.82
CA HIS A 83 4.99 9.99 5.81
C HIS A 83 4.29 11.21 5.18
N CYS A 84 3.60 11.04 4.08
CA CYS A 84 2.91 12.14 3.43
C CYS A 84 1.63 12.51 4.18
N SER A 85 1.15 13.74 3.91
CA SER A 85 -0.11 14.23 4.46
C SER A 85 -1.31 13.76 3.63
N SER A 86 -2.50 13.87 4.20
CA SER A 86 -3.73 13.57 3.45
C SER A 86 -3.90 14.50 2.25
N SER A 87 -3.46 15.74 2.34
CA SER A 87 -3.52 16.66 1.19
C SER A 87 -2.59 16.24 0.06
N SER A 88 -1.42 15.66 0.38
CA SER A 88 -0.53 15.13 -0.64
C SER A 88 -1.15 13.94 -1.37
N ILE A 89 -1.84 13.07 -0.63
CA ILE A 89 -2.57 11.94 -1.23
C ILE A 89 -3.67 12.45 -2.14
N LEU A 90 -4.42 13.45 -1.70
CA LEU A 90 -5.51 14.02 -2.49
C LEU A 90 -5.00 14.62 -3.79
N LYS A 91 -3.90 15.37 -3.75
CA LYS A 91 -3.27 15.92 -4.95
C LYS A 91 -2.86 14.83 -5.93
N MET A 92 -2.29 13.76 -5.43
CA MET A 92 -1.88 12.64 -6.26
C MET A 92 -3.09 11.99 -6.93
N ILE A 93 -4.18 11.79 -6.19
CA ILE A 93 -5.42 11.23 -6.74
C ILE A 93 -5.92 12.10 -7.89
N MET A 94 -5.91 13.42 -7.70
CA MET A 94 -6.39 14.35 -8.73
C MET A 94 -5.50 14.35 -9.98
N ASN A 95 -4.21 14.08 -9.84
CA ASN A 95 -3.29 14.03 -10.96
C ASN A 95 -3.40 12.73 -11.77
N ILE A 96 -4.03 11.70 -11.23
CA ILE A 96 -4.18 10.41 -11.90
C ILE A 96 -5.65 10.14 -12.23
N VAL A 97 -6.35 11.19 -12.68
CA VAL A 97 -7.81 11.11 -12.92
C VAL A 97 -8.19 10.21 -14.10
N HIS A 98 -7.23 9.87 -14.96
CA HIS A 98 -7.52 9.06 -16.16
C HIS A 98 -7.60 7.57 -15.87
N THR A 99 -7.18 7.14 -14.70
CA THR A 99 -7.18 5.73 -14.32
C THR A 99 -8.54 5.33 -13.78
N LEU A 100 -9.08 4.20 -14.22
CA LEU A 100 -10.41 3.75 -13.83
C LEU A 100 -10.43 3.15 -12.42
N ILE A 101 -9.43 2.34 -12.06
CA ILE A 101 -9.31 1.74 -10.74
C ILE A 101 -7.92 2.03 -10.20
N LYS A 102 -7.86 2.69 -9.06
CA LYS A 102 -6.61 3.06 -8.40
C LYS A 102 -6.47 2.36 -7.07
N PHE A 103 -5.28 1.91 -6.80
CA PHE A 103 -4.92 1.32 -5.53
C PHE A 103 -3.79 2.15 -4.93
N ILE A 104 -4.04 2.77 -3.79
CA ILE A 104 -3.03 3.56 -3.10
C ILE A 104 -2.68 2.85 -1.81
N LEU A 105 -1.42 2.52 -1.68
CA LEU A 105 -0.90 1.86 -0.50
C LEU A 105 0.02 2.83 0.23
N ASN A 106 -0.45 3.29 1.36
CA ASN A 106 0.26 4.27 2.14
C ASN A 106 0.06 4.03 3.63
N PHE A 107 0.68 4.87 4.42
CA PHE A 107 0.66 4.75 5.86
C PHE A 107 0.79 6.11 6.54
N CYS A 108 -0.04 6.34 7.54
CA CYS A 108 0.08 7.49 8.42
C CYS A 108 0.74 7.05 9.74
N PRO A 109 1.94 7.57 10.07
CA PRO A 109 2.68 7.09 11.25
C PRO A 109 1.90 7.22 12.55
N ASN A 110 1.05 8.23 12.63
CA ASN A 110 0.30 8.51 13.85
C ASN A 110 -0.81 7.49 14.12
N MET A 111 -1.17 6.68 13.14
CA MET A 111 -2.22 5.66 13.26
C MET A 111 -1.70 4.30 13.69
N GLU A 112 -0.39 4.11 13.70
CA GLU A 112 0.22 2.82 13.97
C GLU A 112 0.38 2.53 15.46
N ARG A 113 0.31 3.54 16.28
CA ARG A 113 0.53 3.43 17.74
C ARG A 113 -0.74 3.17 18.50
#